data_c7aaad3d1dda8df66524827bc2f76c46
#
_entry.id   c7aaad3d1dda8df66524827bc2f76c46
#
_cell.length_a   1.000
_cell.length_b   1.000
_cell.length_c   1.000
_cell.angle_alpha   90.00
_cell.angle_beta   90.00
_cell.angle_gamma   90.00
#
_symmetry.space_group_name_H-M   'P 1'
#
loop_
_entity.id
_entity.type
_entity.pdbx_description
1 polymer ?
#
loop_
_entity_poly.entity_id
_entity_poly.type
_entity_poly.pdbx_seq_one_letter_code
_entity_poly.pdbx_strand_id
1 'polypeptide(L)'
;MHGRFYELIRWGRLLGVFMVICALTACQKSDSNPSQSKIPAHSVGADWLEKSDARKGFIAAPTGQIKDEQGKVIWDFDAFAFVQGNAPATVNPSLWRQATLNNQIGLFKVTEGIWQLRGFDLANMTLIQGKTGWIVVDALTAQETSAAALAFARQHLGPQKVSGLIFTHSHADHFGGALGVVSAEEAKARKLPIVAPSGFMEEATSENILMGPAMGRRAMYMYGNNLPKSPTGLVDNGLGKAVAFGKLGILQPNITVESEKKELLIDGVRFVFHNVPGSEAPSEFVFYLPDFKAFCGAEIMGHTLHNLYTLRGAKVRDATKWASYLNDSLRHVQNSEVVFNQHHWPVWGAANIQDFIAKQRDTYQFIHDQTVRQMNAGLNAAEIAENLRLPPSLDEHLSVRGYYGTVRHNVKAVYQNYMG
;
A
#
# COMPACT_ATOMS: atom_id res chain seq x y z
N MET A 1 60.33 -42.28 35.46
CA MET A 1 61.51 -41.74 36.11
C MET A 1 61.26 -40.30 36.42
N HIS A 2 60.97 -40.04 37.64
CA HIS A 2 61.60 -39.14 38.60
C HIS A 2 61.55 -37.68 38.13
N GLY A 3 61.01 -36.72 38.85
CA GLY A 3 60.65 -36.60 40.26
C GLY A 3 60.82 -35.16 40.67
N ARG A 4 59.84 -34.66 41.43
CA ARG A 4 60.04 -33.88 42.68
C ARG A 4 60.86 -32.54 42.56
N PHE A 5 60.57 -31.45 43.30
CA PHE A 5 60.05 -31.18 44.64
C PHE A 5 59.86 -29.65 44.76
N TYR A 6 58.83 -29.20 45.49
CA TYR A 6 58.70 -28.33 46.70
C TYR A 6 59.75 -27.20 46.84
N GLU A 7 59.43 -26.04 47.35
CA GLU A 7 58.85 -25.55 48.64
C GLU A 7 58.62 -24.03 48.54
N LEU A 8 57.55 -23.45 48.98
CA LEU A 8 57.20 -22.79 50.24
C LEU A 8 58.22 -21.82 50.85
N ILE A 9 57.76 -20.59 51.18
CA ILE A 9 57.95 -19.79 52.41
C ILE A 9 57.36 -18.40 52.17
N ARG A 10 56.26 -17.99 52.71
CA ARG A 10 55.82 -17.45 54.01
C ARG A 10 56.28 -16.02 54.37
N TRP A 11 55.29 -15.26 54.80
CA TRP A 11 55.24 -14.05 55.66
C TRP A 11 55.14 -12.70 54.94
N GLY A 12 54.05 -11.98 55.29
CA GLY A 12 53.97 -10.63 55.67
C GLY A 12 52.56 -10.03 55.58
N ARG A 13 51.85 -10.03 56.68
CA ARG A 13 50.60 -9.28 56.89
C ARG A 13 50.84 -7.79 56.76
N LEU A 14 50.00 -7.06 56.05
CA LEU A 14 49.59 -5.71 56.41
C LEU A 14 48.19 -5.44 55.91
N LEU A 15 47.29 -5.17 56.85
CA LEU A 15 45.93 -4.73 56.64
C LEU A 15 45.96 -3.37 55.95
N GLY A 16 45.30 -3.29 54.82
CA GLY A 16 44.87 -2.03 54.19
C GLY A 16 43.37 -2.17 53.92
N VAL A 17 42.56 -1.57 54.78
CA VAL A 17 41.14 -1.42 54.60
C VAL A 17 40.92 -0.41 53.44
N PHE A 18 40.67 -0.90 52.22
CA PHE A 18 40.11 -0.06 51.16
C PHE A 18 38.60 -0.22 51.19
N MET A 19 37.93 0.81 51.69
CA MET A 19 36.53 1.04 51.57
C MET A 19 36.19 1.27 50.10
N VAL A 20 35.71 0.25 49.38
CA VAL A 20 35.12 0.42 48.04
C VAL A 20 33.74 0.95 48.26
N ILE A 21 33.59 2.27 48.07
CA ILE A 21 32.28 2.91 47.92
C ILE A 21 31.79 2.47 46.53
N CYS A 22 30.92 1.44 46.52
CA CYS A 22 30.06 1.17 45.37
C CYS A 22 29.08 2.33 45.26
N ALA A 23 29.38 3.30 44.41
CA ALA A 23 28.41 4.23 43.88
C ALA A 23 27.41 3.40 43.04
N LEU A 24 26.27 3.11 43.62
CA LEU A 24 25.08 2.66 42.91
C LEU A 24 24.64 3.84 42.03
N THR A 25 25.19 3.95 40.85
CA THR A 25 24.57 4.68 39.76
C THR A 25 23.34 3.89 39.40
N ALA A 26 22.22 4.30 40.00
CA ALA A 26 20.91 3.93 39.49
C ALA A 26 20.86 4.28 38.01
N CYS A 27 20.88 3.26 37.13
CA CYS A 27 20.39 3.43 35.79
C CYS A 27 18.95 3.90 35.91
N GLN A 28 18.74 5.20 35.88
CA GLN A 28 17.46 5.74 35.48
C GLN A 28 17.24 5.18 34.06
N LYS A 29 16.38 4.17 33.95
CA LYS A 29 15.66 3.94 32.72
C LYS A 29 15.03 5.29 32.38
N SER A 30 15.60 5.99 31.42
CA SER A 30 14.85 7.00 30.73
C SER A 30 13.69 6.24 30.09
N ASP A 31 12.51 6.38 30.67
CA ASP A 31 11.28 6.15 29.97
C ASP A 31 11.29 7.13 28.80
N SER A 32 11.98 6.75 27.73
CA SER A 32 11.78 7.35 26.42
C SER A 32 10.38 6.94 26.01
N ASN A 33 9.42 7.74 26.47
CA ASN A 33 8.12 7.84 25.85
C ASN A 33 8.39 7.84 24.35
N PRO A 34 7.86 6.89 23.54
CA PRO A 34 8.10 6.90 22.11
C PRO A 34 7.70 8.30 21.64
N SER A 35 8.68 9.08 21.20
CA SER A 35 8.49 10.47 20.84
C SER A 35 7.30 10.54 19.91
N GLN A 36 6.26 11.26 20.34
CA GLN A 36 5.17 11.62 19.45
C GLN A 36 5.83 12.27 18.24
N SER A 37 5.83 11.56 17.11
CA SER A 37 6.42 12.08 15.89
C SER A 37 5.59 13.27 15.45
N LYS A 38 6.01 14.46 15.88
CA LYS A 38 5.42 15.71 15.39
C LYS A 38 5.66 15.76 13.89
N ILE A 39 4.64 16.07 13.13
CA ILE A 39 4.81 16.37 11.70
C ILE A 39 5.83 17.52 11.62
N PRO A 40 6.94 17.35 10.88
CA PRO A 40 7.95 18.40 10.77
C PRO A 40 7.36 19.71 10.23
N ALA A 41 7.87 20.85 10.70
CA ALA A 41 7.31 22.16 10.34
C ALA A 41 7.28 22.42 8.83
N HIS A 42 8.25 21.95 8.07
CA HIS A 42 8.29 22.10 6.60
C HIS A 42 7.36 21.13 5.85
N SER A 43 6.77 20.12 6.51
CA SER A 43 5.71 19.30 5.95
C SER A 43 4.31 19.91 6.10
N VAL A 44 4.18 21.06 6.77
CA VAL A 44 2.87 21.70 7.01
C VAL A 44 2.19 22.11 5.70
N GLY A 45 2.94 22.65 4.74
CA GLY A 45 2.41 22.98 3.42
C GLY A 45 1.98 21.74 2.63
N ALA A 46 2.79 20.68 2.68
CA ALA A 46 2.47 19.39 2.06
C ALA A 46 1.28 18.72 2.75
N ASP A 47 1.16 18.80 4.07
CA ASP A 47 0.02 18.29 4.83
C ASP A 47 -1.29 18.97 4.43
N TRP A 48 -1.27 20.31 4.25
CA TRP A 48 -2.44 21.05 3.77
C TRP A 48 -2.83 20.63 2.35
N LEU A 49 -1.86 20.47 1.45
CA LEU A 49 -2.10 20.03 0.08
C LEU A 49 -2.73 18.64 0.04
N GLU A 50 -2.20 17.68 0.77
CA GLU A 50 -2.76 16.33 0.83
C GLU A 50 -4.17 16.30 1.42
N LYS A 51 -4.46 17.12 2.45
CA LYS A 51 -5.81 17.29 2.99
C LYS A 51 -6.78 17.85 1.96
N SER A 52 -6.33 18.82 1.18
CA SER A 52 -7.10 19.39 0.08
C SER A 52 -7.34 18.36 -1.01
N ASP A 53 -6.29 17.63 -1.43
CA ASP A 53 -6.36 16.64 -2.49
C ASP A 53 -7.21 15.43 -2.10
N ALA A 54 -7.16 14.97 -0.84
CA ALA A 54 -8.00 13.87 -0.37
C ALA A 54 -9.51 14.15 -0.50
N ARG A 55 -9.91 15.43 -0.47
CA ARG A 55 -11.31 15.84 -0.64
C ARG A 55 -11.66 16.34 -2.05
N LYS A 56 -10.66 16.56 -2.88
CA LYS A 56 -10.84 17.15 -4.20
C LYS A 56 -11.73 16.29 -5.09
N GLY A 57 -12.68 16.94 -5.76
CA GLY A 57 -13.63 16.28 -6.64
C GLY A 57 -14.73 15.48 -5.93
N PHE A 58 -14.93 15.65 -4.62
CA PHE A 58 -15.98 14.97 -3.86
C PHE A 58 -17.38 15.25 -4.46
N ILE A 59 -18.15 14.18 -4.67
CA ILE A 59 -19.52 14.24 -5.20
C ILE A 59 -20.51 13.81 -4.13
N ALA A 60 -20.34 12.59 -3.56
CA ALA A 60 -21.25 12.03 -2.58
C ALA A 60 -20.55 10.99 -1.71
N ALA A 61 -21.01 10.85 -0.47
CA ALA A 61 -20.60 9.79 0.44
C ALA A 61 -21.69 8.74 0.63
N PRO A 62 -21.36 7.45 0.66
CA PRO A 62 -22.27 6.39 1.04
C PRO A 62 -22.49 6.39 2.56
N THR A 63 -23.61 5.80 3.00
CA THR A 63 -23.95 5.62 4.41
C THR A 63 -24.50 4.21 4.64
N GLY A 64 -24.54 3.77 5.90
CA GLY A 64 -25.12 2.49 6.29
C GLY A 64 -24.23 1.29 5.97
N GLN A 65 -24.83 0.16 5.63
CA GLN A 65 -24.14 -1.13 5.55
C GLN A 65 -24.40 -1.84 4.23
N ILE A 66 -23.36 -2.47 3.69
CA ILE A 66 -23.45 -3.45 2.61
C ILE A 66 -23.57 -4.83 3.28
N LYS A 67 -24.60 -5.59 2.89
CA LYS A 67 -24.89 -6.93 3.43
C LYS A 67 -24.93 -7.96 2.30
N ASP A 68 -24.60 -9.20 2.64
CA ASP A 68 -24.81 -10.33 1.76
C ASP A 68 -26.30 -10.77 1.75
N GLU A 69 -26.61 -11.79 0.96
CA GLU A 69 -27.96 -12.36 0.80
C GLU A 69 -28.51 -12.96 2.11
N GLN A 70 -27.64 -13.30 3.06
CA GLN A 70 -27.98 -13.84 4.38
C GLN A 70 -28.13 -12.74 5.45
N GLY A 71 -27.90 -11.46 5.07
CA GLY A 71 -27.99 -10.32 5.97
C GLY A 71 -26.72 -10.07 6.80
N LYS A 72 -25.64 -10.83 6.56
CA LYS A 72 -24.33 -10.59 7.19
C LYS A 72 -23.74 -9.29 6.66
N VAL A 73 -23.24 -8.45 7.58
CA VAL A 73 -22.56 -7.22 7.20
C VAL A 73 -21.21 -7.54 6.56
N ILE A 74 -21.01 -7.13 5.31
CA ILE A 74 -19.76 -7.21 4.57
C ILE A 74 -18.97 -5.94 4.74
N TRP A 75 -19.64 -4.77 4.71
CA TRP A 75 -19.02 -3.46 4.89
C TRP A 75 -19.93 -2.53 5.66
N ASP A 76 -19.34 -1.68 6.51
CA ASP A 76 -20.05 -0.68 7.28
C ASP A 76 -19.32 0.66 7.13
N PHE A 77 -19.96 1.62 6.46
CA PHE A 77 -19.38 2.93 6.18
C PHE A 77 -19.20 3.78 7.44
N ASP A 78 -19.98 3.52 8.48
CA ASP A 78 -19.93 4.26 9.74
C ASP A 78 -18.95 3.66 10.74
N ALA A 79 -18.37 2.49 10.45
CA ALA A 79 -17.49 1.76 11.37
C ALA A 79 -16.26 2.54 11.82
N PHE A 80 -15.80 3.50 11.02
CA PHE A 80 -14.64 4.35 11.30
C PHE A 80 -15.02 5.82 11.57
N ALA A 81 -16.29 6.12 11.88
CA ALA A 81 -16.75 7.49 12.18
C ALA A 81 -16.05 8.13 13.39
N PHE A 82 -15.46 7.31 14.27
CA PHE A 82 -14.66 7.77 15.40
C PHE A 82 -13.33 8.43 14.98
N VAL A 83 -12.85 8.21 13.75
CA VAL A 83 -11.59 8.78 13.22
C VAL A 83 -11.83 10.24 12.82
N GLN A 84 -11.85 11.12 13.82
CA GLN A 84 -12.03 12.56 13.66
C GLN A 84 -11.38 13.33 14.80
N GLY A 85 -11.09 14.60 14.59
CA GLY A 85 -10.45 15.44 15.59
C GLY A 85 -8.99 15.07 15.90
N ASN A 86 -8.54 15.32 17.12
CA ASN A 86 -7.18 15.07 17.55
C ASN A 86 -6.92 13.58 17.78
N ALA A 87 -5.67 13.17 17.54
CA ALA A 87 -5.24 11.80 17.80
C ALA A 87 -5.40 11.45 19.30
N PRO A 88 -6.04 10.32 19.63
CA PRO A 88 -6.05 9.82 21.01
C PRO A 88 -4.66 9.35 21.43
N ALA A 89 -4.39 9.29 22.73
CA ALA A 89 -3.08 8.85 23.26
C ALA A 89 -2.70 7.41 22.89
N THR A 90 -3.66 6.60 22.48
CA THR A 90 -3.48 5.20 22.05
C THR A 90 -3.00 5.04 20.61
N VAL A 91 -3.01 6.10 19.81
CA VAL A 91 -2.69 6.05 18.38
C VAL A 91 -1.57 7.03 18.05
N ASN A 92 -0.60 6.58 17.24
CA ASN A 92 0.42 7.49 16.72
C ASN A 92 -0.24 8.63 15.92
N PRO A 93 0.05 9.91 16.22
CA PRO A 93 -0.57 11.05 15.55
C PRO A 93 -0.40 11.05 14.02
N SER A 94 0.71 10.53 13.51
CA SER A 94 0.94 10.41 12.06
C SER A 94 0.02 9.36 11.41
N LEU A 95 -0.20 8.21 12.08
CA LEU A 95 -1.18 7.22 11.63
C LEU A 95 -2.62 7.77 11.72
N TRP A 96 -2.95 8.51 12.78
CA TRP A 96 -4.28 9.14 12.91
C TRP A 96 -4.55 10.13 11.78
N ARG A 97 -3.53 10.92 11.41
CA ARG A 97 -3.60 11.79 10.22
C ARG A 97 -3.90 10.98 8.95
N GLN A 98 -3.14 9.91 8.69
CA GLN A 98 -3.36 9.04 7.53
C GLN A 98 -4.76 8.43 7.54
N ALA A 99 -5.20 7.92 8.69
CA ALA A 99 -6.54 7.38 8.87
C ALA A 99 -7.65 8.41 8.60
N THR A 100 -7.44 9.67 8.99
CA THR A 100 -8.37 10.78 8.72
C THR A 100 -8.47 11.07 7.22
N LEU A 101 -7.37 10.98 6.48
CA LEU A 101 -7.36 11.16 5.02
C LEU A 101 -7.99 9.97 4.29
N ASN A 102 -7.68 8.74 4.71
CA ASN A 102 -8.33 7.53 4.19
C ASN A 102 -9.84 7.47 4.53
N ASN A 103 -10.28 8.26 5.52
CA ASN A 103 -11.70 8.37 5.86
C ASN A 103 -12.47 9.39 4.99
N GLN A 104 -11.81 9.99 3.99
CA GLN A 104 -12.48 10.74 2.92
C GLN A 104 -13.03 9.73 1.90
N ILE A 105 -14.17 9.13 2.24
CA ILE A 105 -14.80 8.05 1.46
C ILE A 105 -15.91 8.59 0.54
N GLY A 106 -16.21 7.90 -0.54
CA GLY A 106 -17.30 8.21 -1.45
C GLY A 106 -16.98 8.14 -2.92
N LEU A 107 -17.75 8.87 -3.70
CA LEU A 107 -17.55 9.08 -5.14
C LEU A 107 -16.86 10.42 -5.36
N PHE A 108 -15.78 10.39 -6.13
CA PHE A 108 -14.96 11.56 -6.41
C PHE A 108 -14.67 11.69 -7.91
N LYS A 109 -14.72 12.90 -8.43
CA LYS A 109 -14.24 13.23 -9.77
C LYS A 109 -12.72 13.43 -9.73
N VAL A 110 -11.99 12.60 -10.45
CA VAL A 110 -10.53 12.70 -10.61
C VAL A 110 -10.19 13.77 -11.63
N THR A 111 -10.78 13.68 -12.80
CA THR A 111 -10.77 14.66 -13.88
C THR A 111 -12.06 14.49 -14.69
N GLU A 112 -12.24 15.27 -15.76
CA GLU A 112 -13.39 15.06 -16.63
C GLU A 112 -13.35 13.65 -17.23
N GLY A 113 -14.44 12.90 -17.08
CA GLY A 113 -14.55 11.53 -17.57
C GLY A 113 -13.84 10.45 -16.74
N ILE A 114 -13.23 10.79 -15.61
CA ILE A 114 -12.64 9.80 -14.68
C ILE A 114 -13.16 10.05 -13.26
N TRP A 115 -13.67 8.99 -12.62
CA TRP A 115 -14.15 9.00 -11.24
C TRP A 115 -13.55 7.87 -10.44
N GLN A 116 -13.44 8.05 -9.12
CA GLN A 116 -13.06 7.01 -8.16
C GLN A 116 -14.12 6.82 -7.09
N LEU A 117 -14.36 5.57 -6.76
CA LEU A 117 -15.10 5.14 -5.58
C LEU A 117 -14.07 4.72 -4.54
N ARG A 118 -13.99 5.47 -3.45
CA ARG A 118 -13.03 5.28 -2.36
C ARG A 118 -13.74 4.91 -1.07
N GLY A 119 -13.17 3.97 -0.29
CA GLY A 119 -13.69 3.55 0.99
C GLY A 119 -14.86 2.58 0.94
N PHE A 120 -15.12 1.95 -0.19
CA PHE A 120 -16.02 0.81 -0.32
C PHE A 120 -15.34 -0.51 0.04
N ASP A 121 -14.02 -0.51 0.06
CA ASP A 121 -13.13 -1.61 0.40
C ASP A 121 -11.74 -1.04 0.73
N LEU A 122 -10.71 -1.88 0.78
CA LEU A 122 -9.33 -1.47 0.94
C LEU A 122 -8.84 -0.68 -0.28
N ALA A 123 -9.05 -1.23 -1.47
CA ALA A 123 -8.70 -0.59 -2.74
C ALA A 123 -9.78 0.38 -3.24
N ASN A 124 -9.45 1.16 -4.26
CA ASN A 124 -10.36 2.01 -5.00
C ASN A 124 -10.91 1.29 -6.24
N MET A 125 -12.13 1.63 -6.65
CA MET A 125 -12.63 1.33 -7.98
C MET A 125 -12.59 2.62 -8.81
N THR A 126 -11.95 2.57 -9.99
CA THR A 126 -11.91 3.72 -10.90
C THR A 126 -12.83 3.48 -12.10
N LEU A 127 -13.62 4.49 -12.46
CA LEU A 127 -14.49 4.49 -13.62
C LEU A 127 -13.96 5.48 -14.66
N ILE A 128 -13.78 5.02 -15.90
CA ILE A 128 -13.35 5.84 -17.04
C ILE A 128 -14.48 5.88 -18.05
N GLN A 129 -14.89 7.07 -18.47
CA GLN A 129 -15.93 7.25 -19.47
C GLN A 129 -15.46 6.80 -20.84
N GLY A 130 -16.01 5.72 -21.31
CA GLY A 130 -15.87 5.29 -22.69
C GLY A 130 -17.00 5.85 -23.58
N LYS A 131 -16.97 5.49 -24.84
CA LYS A 131 -17.95 5.93 -25.85
C LYS A 131 -19.35 5.37 -25.58
N THR A 132 -19.45 4.15 -25.03
CA THR A 132 -20.72 3.44 -24.85
C THR A 132 -21.06 3.09 -23.41
N GLY A 133 -20.12 3.29 -22.47
CA GLY A 133 -20.28 2.96 -21.06
C GLY A 133 -19.04 3.27 -20.24
N TRP A 134 -18.94 2.69 -19.06
CA TRP A 134 -17.75 2.82 -18.21
C TRP A 134 -16.76 1.68 -18.42
N ILE A 135 -15.50 2.02 -18.54
CA ILE A 135 -14.39 1.08 -18.36
C ILE A 135 -14.06 1.10 -16.87
N VAL A 136 -14.21 -0.04 -16.22
CA VAL A 136 -13.93 -0.20 -14.78
C VAL A 136 -12.47 -0.63 -14.62
N VAL A 137 -11.73 0.08 -13.78
CA VAL A 137 -10.37 -0.29 -13.38
C VAL A 137 -10.41 -0.74 -11.94
N ASP A 138 -10.04 -1.99 -11.73
CA ASP A 138 -10.08 -2.78 -10.50
C ASP A 138 -11.50 -2.93 -9.90
N ALA A 139 -11.73 -4.08 -9.34
CA ALA A 139 -13.07 -4.54 -8.96
C ALA A 139 -13.23 -4.74 -7.45
N LEU A 140 -12.37 -4.15 -6.61
CA LEU A 140 -12.38 -4.34 -5.17
C LEU A 140 -12.20 -5.82 -4.75
N THR A 141 -12.25 -6.11 -3.44
CA THR A 141 -12.09 -7.49 -2.94
C THR A 141 -13.37 -8.32 -3.06
N ALA A 142 -14.51 -7.75 -2.65
CA ALA A 142 -15.77 -8.50 -2.53
C ALA A 142 -16.77 -8.12 -3.63
N GLN A 143 -17.55 -9.12 -4.09
CA GLN A 143 -18.61 -8.90 -5.07
C GLN A 143 -19.67 -7.93 -4.55
N GLU A 144 -19.99 -8.01 -3.28
CA GLU A 144 -20.99 -7.17 -2.63
C GLU A 144 -20.56 -5.70 -2.61
N THR A 145 -19.29 -5.41 -2.25
CA THR A 145 -18.75 -4.04 -2.22
C THR A 145 -18.62 -3.48 -3.63
N SER A 146 -18.20 -4.32 -4.57
CA SER A 146 -18.06 -3.96 -5.98
C SER A 146 -19.43 -3.60 -6.63
N ALA A 147 -20.42 -4.44 -6.42
CA ALA A 147 -21.79 -4.18 -6.90
C ALA A 147 -22.38 -2.90 -6.29
N ALA A 148 -22.19 -2.70 -4.97
CA ALA A 148 -22.66 -1.52 -4.27
C ALA A 148 -21.96 -0.25 -4.75
N ALA A 149 -20.63 -0.29 -4.96
CA ALA A 149 -19.87 0.83 -5.49
C ALA A 149 -20.38 1.25 -6.89
N LEU A 150 -20.59 0.28 -7.77
CA LEU A 150 -21.10 0.54 -9.12
C LEU A 150 -22.54 1.06 -9.10
N ALA A 151 -23.40 0.53 -8.22
CA ALA A 151 -24.76 1.02 -8.03
C ALA A 151 -24.78 2.47 -7.51
N PHE A 152 -23.89 2.78 -6.54
CA PHE A 152 -23.74 4.12 -6.01
C PHE A 152 -23.27 5.11 -7.09
N ALA A 153 -22.32 4.71 -7.93
CA ALA A 153 -21.91 5.53 -9.07
C ALA A 153 -23.06 5.79 -10.04
N ARG A 154 -23.86 4.77 -10.38
CA ARG A 154 -25.04 4.91 -11.25
C ARG A 154 -26.08 5.86 -10.69
N GLN A 155 -26.26 5.86 -9.38
CA GLN A 155 -27.19 6.77 -8.71
C GLN A 155 -26.79 8.25 -8.89
N HIS A 156 -25.51 8.56 -8.91
CA HIS A 156 -25.02 9.95 -8.93
C HIS A 156 -24.56 10.43 -10.31
N LEU A 157 -24.13 9.53 -11.19
CA LEU A 157 -23.60 9.87 -12.52
C LEU A 157 -24.56 9.45 -13.66
N GLY A 158 -25.66 8.79 -13.32
CA GLY A 158 -26.60 8.23 -14.29
C GLY A 158 -26.31 6.79 -14.67
N PRO A 159 -27.28 6.11 -15.28
CA PRO A 159 -27.21 4.70 -15.63
C PRO A 159 -26.22 4.47 -16.78
N GLN A 160 -25.13 3.77 -16.50
CA GLN A 160 -24.13 3.36 -17.49
C GLN A 160 -23.92 1.85 -17.42
N LYS A 161 -23.71 1.22 -18.58
CA LYS A 161 -23.24 -0.15 -18.65
C LYS A 161 -21.73 -0.19 -18.49
N VAL A 162 -21.21 -1.34 -18.07
CA VAL A 162 -19.77 -1.60 -18.11
C VAL A 162 -19.37 -1.95 -19.54
N SER A 163 -18.41 -1.25 -20.12
CA SER A 163 -17.94 -1.44 -21.50
C SER A 163 -16.53 -2.03 -21.58
N GLY A 164 -15.84 -2.16 -20.44
CA GLY A 164 -14.55 -2.82 -20.29
C GLY A 164 -14.22 -3.04 -18.82
N LEU A 165 -13.32 -3.97 -18.55
CA LEU A 165 -12.79 -4.24 -17.21
C LEU A 165 -11.27 -4.38 -17.29
N ILE A 166 -10.57 -3.74 -16.40
CA ILE A 166 -9.10 -3.75 -16.33
C ILE A 166 -8.69 -4.16 -14.92
N PHE A 167 -7.85 -5.16 -14.80
CA PHE A 167 -7.18 -5.53 -13.55
C PHE A 167 -5.76 -5.01 -13.60
N THR A 168 -5.39 -4.11 -12.71
CA THR A 168 -4.04 -3.51 -12.69
C THR A 168 -2.98 -4.52 -12.31
N HIS A 169 -3.31 -5.42 -11.39
CA HIS A 169 -2.40 -6.47 -10.91
C HIS A 169 -3.14 -7.64 -10.23
N SER A 170 -2.38 -8.62 -9.78
CA SER A 170 -2.88 -9.94 -9.36
C SER A 170 -3.29 -10.07 -7.88
N HIS A 171 -3.39 -8.98 -7.11
CA HIS A 171 -3.89 -9.04 -5.74
C HIS A 171 -5.42 -9.01 -5.66
N ALA A 172 -5.96 -9.72 -4.66
CA ALA A 172 -7.40 -9.98 -4.57
C ALA A 172 -8.28 -8.73 -4.42
N ASP A 173 -7.77 -7.69 -3.81
CA ASP A 173 -8.49 -6.42 -3.62
C ASP A 173 -8.62 -5.58 -4.91
N HIS A 174 -8.05 -6.05 -6.02
CA HIS A 174 -8.17 -5.44 -7.35
C HIS A 174 -9.03 -6.25 -8.32
N PHE A 175 -9.22 -7.57 -8.05
CA PHE A 175 -10.01 -8.41 -8.94
C PHE A 175 -11.13 -9.21 -8.26
N GLY A 176 -11.08 -9.39 -6.93
CA GLY A 176 -11.95 -10.32 -6.22
C GLY A 176 -13.43 -10.04 -6.34
N GLY A 177 -13.81 -8.77 -6.52
CA GLY A 177 -15.18 -8.33 -6.74
C GLY A 177 -15.66 -8.34 -8.19
N ALA A 178 -14.91 -8.90 -9.15
CA ALA A 178 -15.19 -8.83 -10.58
C ALA A 178 -16.62 -9.28 -10.96
N LEU A 179 -17.13 -10.33 -10.31
CA LEU A 179 -18.49 -10.83 -10.55
C LEU A 179 -19.59 -9.92 -9.97
N GLY A 180 -19.23 -8.95 -9.12
CA GLY A 180 -20.12 -7.86 -8.71
C GLY A 180 -20.19 -6.71 -9.73
N VAL A 181 -19.18 -6.62 -10.62
CA VAL A 181 -19.18 -5.65 -11.73
C VAL A 181 -20.00 -6.13 -12.91
N VAL A 182 -19.80 -7.39 -13.30
CA VAL A 182 -20.48 -8.03 -14.42
C VAL A 182 -20.47 -9.55 -14.22
N SER A 183 -21.56 -10.25 -14.58
CA SER A 183 -21.57 -11.70 -14.50
C SER A 183 -20.68 -12.34 -15.59
N ALA A 184 -20.24 -13.57 -15.36
CA ALA A 184 -19.43 -14.30 -16.32
C ALA A 184 -20.19 -14.54 -17.64
N GLU A 185 -21.49 -14.84 -17.55
CA GLU A 185 -22.37 -15.05 -18.69
C GLU A 185 -22.53 -13.77 -19.51
N GLU A 186 -22.77 -12.62 -18.85
CA GLU A 186 -22.89 -11.33 -19.51
C GLU A 186 -21.57 -10.91 -20.16
N ALA A 187 -20.45 -11.04 -19.45
CA ALA A 187 -19.12 -10.73 -19.99
C ALA A 187 -18.81 -11.55 -21.25
N LYS A 188 -19.13 -12.86 -21.22
CA LYS A 188 -18.94 -13.76 -22.36
C LYS A 188 -19.88 -13.40 -23.52
N ALA A 189 -21.18 -13.23 -23.26
CA ALA A 189 -22.18 -12.93 -24.30
C ALA A 189 -21.87 -11.62 -25.03
N ARG A 190 -21.39 -10.60 -24.31
CA ARG A 190 -21.06 -9.28 -24.84
C ARG A 190 -19.63 -9.19 -25.39
N LYS A 191 -18.81 -10.25 -25.24
CA LYS A 191 -17.38 -10.23 -25.55
C LYS A 191 -16.70 -9.02 -24.89
N LEU A 192 -17.03 -8.79 -23.60
CA LEU A 192 -16.51 -7.65 -22.86
C LEU A 192 -14.98 -7.67 -22.84
N PRO A 193 -14.30 -6.58 -23.22
CA PRO A 193 -12.86 -6.50 -23.04
C PRO A 193 -12.50 -6.60 -21.56
N ILE A 194 -11.72 -7.63 -21.20
CA ILE A 194 -11.15 -7.83 -19.85
C ILE A 194 -9.66 -7.88 -20.00
N VAL A 195 -8.98 -6.85 -19.52
CA VAL A 195 -7.55 -6.62 -19.72
C VAL A 195 -6.79 -6.86 -18.43
N ALA A 196 -5.66 -7.55 -18.50
CA ALA A 196 -4.74 -7.75 -17.37
C ALA A 196 -3.28 -7.83 -17.83
N PRO A 197 -2.30 -7.64 -16.90
CA PRO A 197 -0.89 -7.85 -17.20
C PRO A 197 -0.56 -9.32 -17.46
N SER A 198 0.58 -9.57 -18.08
CA SER A 198 1.12 -10.92 -18.29
C SER A 198 1.30 -11.66 -16.96
N GLY A 199 0.96 -12.96 -16.92
CA GLY A 199 1.05 -13.79 -15.71
C GLY A 199 -0.07 -13.59 -14.69
N PHE A 200 -1.05 -12.72 -14.95
CA PHE A 200 -2.10 -12.38 -14.00
C PHE A 200 -2.82 -13.60 -13.39
N MET A 201 -3.31 -14.52 -14.20
CA MET A 201 -4.05 -15.70 -13.71
C MET A 201 -3.19 -16.64 -12.89
N GLU A 202 -1.93 -16.81 -13.28
CA GLU A 202 -0.96 -17.63 -12.55
C GLU A 202 -0.70 -17.04 -11.16
N GLU A 203 -0.41 -15.76 -11.08
CA GLU A 203 -0.07 -15.08 -9.83
C GLU A 203 -1.29 -14.94 -8.91
N ALA A 204 -2.46 -14.60 -9.45
CA ALA A 204 -3.70 -14.56 -8.69
C ALA A 204 -4.04 -15.94 -8.10
N THR A 205 -3.82 -17.03 -8.85
CA THR A 205 -4.03 -18.39 -8.39
C THR A 205 -3.00 -18.80 -7.34
N SER A 206 -1.72 -18.46 -7.56
CA SER A 206 -0.62 -18.76 -6.65
C SER A 206 -0.88 -18.24 -5.24
N GLU A 207 -1.23 -16.97 -5.11
CA GLU A 207 -1.45 -16.35 -3.79
C GLU A 207 -2.78 -16.76 -3.14
N ASN A 208 -3.87 -16.79 -3.92
CA ASN A 208 -5.21 -16.91 -3.35
C ASN A 208 -5.72 -18.35 -3.27
N ILE A 209 -5.17 -19.29 -4.03
CA ILE A 209 -5.55 -20.70 -4.01
C ILE A 209 -4.44 -21.57 -3.40
N LEU A 210 -3.25 -21.58 -3.99
CA LEU A 210 -2.17 -22.45 -3.51
C LEU A 210 -1.74 -22.08 -2.09
N MET A 211 -1.48 -20.81 -1.82
CA MET A 211 -1.06 -20.29 -0.52
C MET A 211 -2.18 -19.66 0.28
N GLY A 212 -3.39 -19.58 -0.26
CA GLY A 212 -4.55 -18.90 0.31
C GLY A 212 -4.82 -19.22 1.78
N PRO A 213 -4.88 -20.52 2.20
CA PRO A 213 -5.13 -20.86 3.60
C PRO A 213 -4.05 -20.35 4.56
N ALA A 214 -2.78 -20.37 4.18
CA ALA A 214 -1.68 -19.88 5.00
C ALA A 214 -1.68 -18.35 5.06
N MET A 215 -1.79 -17.70 3.90
CA MET A 215 -1.82 -16.25 3.78
C MET A 215 -3.07 -15.66 4.45
N GLY A 216 -4.23 -16.27 4.31
CA GLY A 216 -5.47 -15.85 4.96
C GLY A 216 -5.38 -15.83 6.48
N ARG A 217 -4.79 -16.88 7.11
CA ARG A 217 -4.54 -16.88 8.56
C ARG A 217 -3.61 -15.75 8.99
N ARG A 218 -2.56 -15.47 8.23
CA ARG A 218 -1.61 -14.39 8.54
C ARG A 218 -2.22 -13.01 8.29
N ALA A 219 -3.08 -12.88 7.27
CA ALA A 219 -3.80 -11.64 6.96
C ALA A 219 -4.66 -11.16 8.14
N MET A 220 -5.25 -12.08 8.92
CA MET A 220 -6.02 -11.74 10.11
C MET A 220 -5.21 -10.94 11.15
N TYR A 221 -3.93 -11.26 11.29
CA TYR A 221 -3.00 -10.51 12.15
C TYR A 221 -2.52 -9.23 11.49
N MET A 222 -2.18 -9.28 10.20
CA MET A 222 -1.64 -8.14 9.47
C MET A 222 -2.67 -6.99 9.37
N TYR A 223 -3.92 -7.32 9.02
CA TYR A 223 -4.98 -6.33 8.84
C TYR A 223 -5.82 -6.08 10.09
N GLY A 224 -5.57 -6.80 11.17
CA GLY A 224 -6.31 -6.61 12.44
C GLY A 224 -7.80 -6.90 12.35
N ASN A 225 -8.22 -7.82 11.48
CA ASN A 225 -9.63 -8.05 11.16
C ASN A 225 -10.48 -8.47 12.35
N ASN A 226 -9.86 -9.13 13.36
CA ASN A 226 -10.53 -9.56 14.59
C ASN A 226 -10.59 -8.46 15.66
N LEU A 227 -9.96 -7.31 15.41
CA LEU A 227 -10.01 -6.20 16.35
C LEU A 227 -11.28 -5.37 16.15
N PRO A 228 -11.87 -4.83 17.21
CA PRO A 228 -12.96 -3.88 17.08
C PRO A 228 -12.45 -2.62 16.38
N LYS A 229 -13.30 -1.97 15.57
CA LYS A 229 -13.03 -0.68 14.98
C LYS A 229 -13.15 0.37 16.09
N SER A 230 -12.02 0.81 16.61
CA SER A 230 -11.96 1.72 17.77
C SER A 230 -10.57 2.33 17.92
N PRO A 231 -10.40 3.38 18.75
CA PRO A 231 -9.09 3.98 19.04
C PRO A 231 -8.08 3.04 19.72
N THR A 232 -8.54 1.92 20.28
CA THR A 232 -7.71 0.88 20.92
C THR A 232 -7.66 -0.42 20.13
N GLY A 233 -8.29 -0.46 18.96
CA GLY A 233 -8.35 -1.61 18.06
C GLY A 233 -7.85 -1.27 16.66
N LEU A 234 -8.67 -1.60 15.63
CA LEU A 234 -8.36 -1.28 14.25
C LEU A 234 -8.77 0.16 13.93
N VAL A 235 -7.80 0.98 13.58
CA VAL A 235 -7.98 2.39 13.19
C VAL A 235 -7.92 2.56 11.68
N ASP A 236 -6.93 1.92 11.04
CA ASP A 236 -6.63 2.03 9.61
C ASP A 236 -5.58 0.98 9.23
N ASN A 237 -5.52 0.60 7.96
CA ASN A 237 -4.47 -0.27 7.44
C ASN A 237 -3.32 0.50 6.77
N GLY A 238 -3.34 1.82 6.80
CA GLY A 238 -2.34 2.69 6.17
C GLY A 238 -2.55 2.83 4.66
N LEU A 239 -2.98 1.77 4.00
CA LEU A 239 -3.28 1.70 2.57
C LEU A 239 -4.75 2.03 2.26
N GLY A 240 -5.62 1.82 3.23
CA GLY A 240 -7.07 2.05 3.23
C GLY A 240 -7.65 1.63 4.57
N LYS A 241 -8.96 1.64 4.71
CA LYS A 241 -9.62 1.43 6.01
C LYS A 241 -9.53 -0.02 6.50
N ALA A 242 -9.96 -0.97 5.69
CA ALA A 242 -10.02 -2.39 6.00
C ALA A 242 -10.24 -3.20 4.71
N VAL A 243 -10.09 -4.51 4.79
CA VAL A 243 -10.44 -5.46 3.72
C VAL A 243 -11.88 -5.91 3.91
N ALA A 244 -12.68 -5.90 2.85
CA ALA A 244 -14.02 -6.46 2.87
C ALA A 244 -14.00 -7.99 2.77
N PHE A 245 -14.78 -8.67 3.62
CA PHE A 245 -14.88 -10.14 3.66
C PHE A 245 -16.25 -10.61 3.14
N GLY A 246 -16.40 -10.58 1.82
CA GLY A 246 -17.56 -11.08 1.08
C GLY A 246 -17.22 -12.20 0.12
N LYS A 247 -18.04 -12.40 -0.89
CA LYS A 247 -17.81 -13.38 -1.95
C LYS A 247 -16.68 -12.89 -2.86
N LEU A 248 -15.67 -13.76 -3.08
CA LEU A 248 -14.63 -13.51 -4.07
C LEU A 248 -14.97 -14.24 -5.37
N GLY A 249 -14.54 -13.65 -6.48
CA GLY A 249 -14.62 -14.26 -7.79
C GLY A 249 -13.60 -13.63 -8.74
N ILE A 250 -13.29 -14.32 -9.81
CA ILE A 250 -12.38 -13.83 -10.83
C ILE A 250 -13.01 -14.00 -12.20
N LEU A 251 -12.83 -13.04 -13.08
CA LEU A 251 -13.11 -13.16 -14.50
C LEU A 251 -11.82 -13.33 -15.25
N GLN A 252 -11.74 -14.35 -16.08
CA GLN A 252 -10.56 -14.60 -16.89
C GLN A 252 -10.36 -13.47 -17.90
N PRO A 253 -9.18 -12.80 -17.90
CA PRO A 253 -8.85 -11.83 -18.93
C PRO A 253 -8.86 -12.45 -20.33
N ASN A 254 -9.37 -11.69 -21.30
CA ASN A 254 -9.35 -12.09 -22.72
C ASN A 254 -8.39 -11.22 -23.55
N ILE A 255 -7.78 -10.22 -22.89
CA ILE A 255 -6.72 -9.39 -23.47
C ILE A 255 -5.57 -9.31 -22.45
N THR A 256 -4.39 -9.79 -22.85
CA THR A 256 -3.19 -9.75 -22.02
C THR A 256 -2.20 -8.74 -22.56
N VAL A 257 -1.63 -7.93 -21.67
CA VAL A 257 -0.52 -7.03 -21.97
C VAL A 257 0.78 -7.78 -21.73
N GLU A 258 1.37 -8.34 -22.79
CA GLU A 258 2.56 -9.19 -22.70
C GLU A 258 3.86 -8.41 -22.87
N SER A 259 3.84 -7.35 -23.70
CA SER A 259 4.99 -6.51 -23.98
C SER A 259 5.23 -5.47 -22.89
N GLU A 260 6.47 -4.98 -22.79
CA GLU A 260 6.83 -3.89 -21.90
C GLU A 260 5.91 -2.66 -22.09
N LYS A 261 5.57 -2.34 -23.34
CA LYS A 261 4.62 -1.28 -23.72
C LYS A 261 3.58 -1.82 -24.69
N LYS A 262 2.31 -1.52 -24.46
CA LYS A 262 1.21 -1.85 -25.38
C LYS A 262 0.16 -0.74 -25.42
N GLU A 263 -0.27 -0.38 -26.62
CA GLU A 263 -1.38 0.54 -26.82
C GLU A 263 -2.65 -0.26 -27.15
N LEU A 264 -3.76 0.08 -26.50
CA LEU A 264 -5.07 -0.49 -26.77
C LEU A 264 -6.11 0.61 -26.86
N LEU A 265 -7.08 0.39 -27.73
CA LEU A 265 -8.31 1.19 -27.80
C LEU A 265 -9.44 0.38 -27.19
N ILE A 266 -9.97 0.82 -26.05
CA ILE A 266 -11.07 0.16 -25.34
C ILE A 266 -12.24 1.13 -25.28
N ASP A 267 -13.37 0.76 -25.84
CA ASP A 267 -14.57 1.59 -25.95
C ASP A 267 -14.29 3.06 -26.34
N GLY A 268 -13.38 3.25 -27.31
CA GLY A 268 -13.00 4.56 -27.83
C GLY A 268 -11.99 5.34 -27.00
N VAL A 269 -11.53 4.81 -25.88
CA VAL A 269 -10.49 5.39 -25.02
C VAL A 269 -9.15 4.75 -25.35
N ARG A 270 -8.12 5.57 -25.54
CA ARG A 270 -6.75 5.13 -25.78
C ARG A 270 -6.00 4.93 -24.47
N PHE A 271 -5.47 3.72 -24.29
CA PHE A 271 -4.63 3.31 -23.16
C PHE A 271 -3.22 3.03 -23.64
N VAL A 272 -2.21 3.51 -22.92
CA VAL A 272 -0.80 3.20 -23.14
C VAL A 272 -0.32 2.46 -21.89
N PHE A 273 -0.30 1.13 -21.95
CA PHE A 273 0.10 0.27 -20.85
C PHE A 273 1.61 0.09 -20.80
N HIS A 274 2.16 0.01 -19.59
CA HIS A 274 3.55 -0.33 -19.29
C HIS A 274 3.59 -1.40 -18.22
N ASN A 275 4.13 -2.59 -18.55
CA ASN A 275 4.31 -3.67 -17.58
C ASN A 275 5.41 -3.32 -16.57
N VAL A 276 5.15 -3.61 -15.30
CA VAL A 276 6.05 -3.34 -14.17
C VAL A 276 6.17 -4.56 -13.23
N PRO A 277 6.45 -5.77 -13.77
CA PRO A 277 6.40 -7.01 -13.01
C PRO A 277 7.47 -7.08 -11.92
N GLY A 278 7.09 -7.59 -10.74
CA GLY A 278 7.99 -7.75 -9.59
C GLY A 278 8.25 -6.45 -8.83
N SER A 279 7.42 -5.42 -9.07
CA SER A 279 7.32 -4.21 -8.23
C SER A 279 6.40 -4.49 -7.04
N GLU A 280 5.17 -3.97 -7.02
CA GLU A 280 4.21 -4.25 -5.97
C GLU A 280 3.65 -5.68 -6.08
N ALA A 281 3.35 -6.12 -7.30
CA ALA A 281 2.94 -7.50 -7.59
C ALA A 281 3.85 -8.16 -8.63
N PRO A 282 3.91 -9.51 -8.65
CA PRO A 282 4.63 -10.24 -9.70
C PRO A 282 4.09 -9.97 -11.10
N SER A 283 2.77 -9.71 -11.20
CA SER A 283 2.05 -9.37 -12.42
C SER A 283 1.32 -8.06 -12.21
N GLU A 284 1.84 -6.98 -12.81
CA GLU A 284 1.33 -5.61 -12.63
C GLU A 284 1.64 -4.76 -13.85
N PHE A 285 0.80 -3.78 -14.14
CA PHE A 285 1.05 -2.70 -15.09
C PHE A 285 0.53 -1.34 -14.59
N VAL A 286 1.14 -0.30 -15.10
CA VAL A 286 0.66 1.08 -15.04
C VAL A 286 0.21 1.52 -16.44
N PHE A 287 -0.57 2.61 -16.55
CA PHE A 287 -0.98 3.10 -17.85
C PHE A 287 -1.20 4.61 -17.91
N TYR A 288 -0.96 5.16 -19.09
CA TYR A 288 -1.26 6.55 -19.45
C TYR A 288 -2.53 6.62 -20.30
N LEU A 289 -3.34 7.64 -20.04
CA LEU A 289 -4.57 7.97 -20.76
C LEU A 289 -4.36 9.32 -21.47
N PRO A 290 -3.88 9.33 -22.73
CA PRO A 290 -3.55 10.57 -23.43
C PRO A 290 -4.72 11.53 -23.56
N ASP A 291 -5.92 11.00 -23.81
CA ASP A 291 -7.12 11.79 -24.04
C ASP A 291 -7.62 12.51 -22.75
N PHE A 292 -7.19 12.05 -21.59
CA PHE A 292 -7.51 12.61 -20.27
C PHE A 292 -6.32 13.29 -19.59
N LYS A 293 -5.12 13.22 -20.18
CA LYS A 293 -3.85 13.64 -19.55
C LYS A 293 -3.70 13.08 -18.13
N ALA A 294 -4.09 11.84 -17.94
CA ALA A 294 -4.13 11.15 -16.67
C ALA A 294 -3.26 9.91 -16.69
N PHE A 295 -2.58 9.62 -15.59
CA PHE A 295 -1.76 8.43 -15.44
C PHE A 295 -2.26 7.60 -14.26
N CYS A 296 -2.45 6.29 -14.49
CA CYS A 296 -2.74 5.33 -13.44
C CYS A 296 -1.46 4.67 -12.98
N GLY A 297 -1.09 4.91 -11.72
CA GLY A 297 0.08 4.32 -11.09
C GLY A 297 -0.18 2.95 -10.46
N ALA A 298 -1.35 2.35 -10.69
CA ALA A 298 -1.77 1.08 -10.09
C ALA A 298 -1.51 1.06 -8.57
N GLU A 299 -0.59 0.24 -8.07
CA GLU A 299 -0.16 0.25 -6.67
C GLU A 299 1.34 0.49 -6.48
N ILE A 300 2.11 0.70 -7.59
CA ILE A 300 3.54 1.05 -7.44
C ILE A 300 3.75 2.45 -6.85
N MET A 301 2.70 3.25 -6.78
CA MET A 301 2.67 4.59 -6.19
C MET A 301 1.56 4.68 -5.15
N GLY A 302 1.82 5.38 -4.05
CA GLY A 302 0.82 5.57 -3.01
C GLY A 302 1.24 6.60 -1.97
N HIS A 303 0.31 7.05 -1.12
CA HIS A 303 0.60 7.99 -0.03
C HIS A 303 1.13 7.28 1.23
N THR A 304 1.99 6.26 1.03
CA THR A 304 2.66 5.51 2.09
C THR A 304 3.91 4.82 1.54
N LEU A 305 4.90 4.56 2.38
CA LEU A 305 5.93 3.60 2.05
C LEU A 305 5.30 2.20 2.02
N HIS A 306 5.29 1.58 0.87
CA HIS A 306 4.78 0.23 0.71
C HIS A 306 5.80 -0.80 1.19
N ASN A 307 5.34 -1.96 1.63
CA ASN A 307 6.22 -3.05 2.02
C ASN A 307 6.84 -3.76 0.79
N LEU A 308 8.10 -4.19 0.91
CA LEU A 308 8.79 -5.01 -0.10
C LEU A 308 8.53 -6.51 0.08
N TYR A 309 8.10 -6.94 1.25
CA TYR A 309 7.35 -8.17 1.46
C TYR A 309 6.31 -7.96 2.55
N THR A 310 5.21 -8.68 2.48
CA THR A 310 4.07 -8.47 3.36
C THR A 310 4.02 -9.52 4.46
N LEU A 311 3.52 -9.13 5.64
CA LEU A 311 3.36 -10.04 6.78
C LEU A 311 2.37 -11.18 6.49
N ARG A 312 1.37 -10.97 5.64
CA ARG A 312 0.47 -12.05 5.19
C ARG A 312 1.20 -13.11 4.38
N GLY A 313 2.20 -12.73 3.66
CA GLY A 313 2.94 -13.53 2.70
C GLY A 313 2.78 -12.98 1.28
N ALA A 314 3.86 -12.96 0.54
CA ALA A 314 3.95 -12.66 -0.89
C ALA A 314 5.34 -13.09 -1.39
N LYS A 315 5.53 -13.17 -2.70
CA LYS A 315 6.87 -13.17 -3.28
C LYS A 315 7.58 -11.87 -2.90
N VAL A 316 8.87 -11.94 -2.57
CA VAL A 316 9.66 -10.75 -2.22
C VAL A 316 9.72 -9.83 -3.43
N ARG A 317 9.42 -8.56 -3.22
CA ARG A 317 9.42 -7.51 -4.25
C ARG A 317 10.82 -6.97 -4.44
N ASP A 318 11.18 -6.66 -5.66
CA ASP A 318 12.51 -6.16 -6.01
C ASP A 318 12.54 -4.62 -5.90
N ALA A 319 13.24 -4.12 -4.90
CA ALA A 319 13.33 -2.69 -4.63
C ALA A 319 13.98 -1.90 -5.79
N THR A 320 14.97 -2.50 -6.49
CA THR A 320 15.63 -1.84 -7.62
C THR A 320 14.76 -1.79 -8.86
N LYS A 321 14.04 -2.88 -9.15
CA LYS A 321 13.04 -2.87 -10.22
C LYS A 321 11.95 -1.84 -9.93
N TRP A 322 11.42 -1.83 -8.70
CA TRP A 322 10.40 -0.86 -8.31
C TRP A 322 10.88 0.58 -8.48
N ALA A 323 12.08 0.90 -7.99
CA ALA A 323 12.69 2.23 -8.20
C ALA A 323 12.90 2.55 -9.69
N SER A 324 13.31 1.58 -10.50
CA SER A 324 13.45 1.74 -11.96
C SER A 324 12.11 2.06 -12.64
N TYR A 325 11.04 1.34 -12.30
CA TYR A 325 9.71 1.60 -12.87
C TYR A 325 9.13 2.96 -12.44
N LEU A 326 9.39 3.40 -11.22
CA LEU A 326 9.06 4.76 -10.80
C LEU A 326 9.86 5.80 -11.58
N ASN A 327 11.15 5.54 -11.85
CA ASN A 327 11.97 6.41 -12.69
C ASN A 327 11.47 6.47 -14.15
N ASP A 328 11.02 5.35 -14.71
CA ASP A 328 10.40 5.32 -16.04
C ASP A 328 9.07 6.04 -16.05
N SER A 329 8.28 5.90 -14.99
CA SER A 329 7.01 6.61 -14.82
C SER A 329 7.21 8.13 -14.85
N LEU A 330 8.31 8.67 -14.30
CA LEU A 330 8.62 10.11 -14.41
C LEU A 330 8.69 10.62 -15.86
N ARG A 331 9.09 9.76 -16.80
CA ARG A 331 9.06 10.09 -18.24
C ARG A 331 7.64 10.00 -18.82
N HIS A 332 6.84 9.03 -18.37
CA HIS A 332 5.50 8.80 -18.87
C HIS A 332 4.48 9.85 -18.40
N VAL A 333 4.69 10.42 -17.20
CA VAL A 333 3.80 11.43 -16.61
C VAL A 333 4.07 12.88 -17.08
N GLN A 334 5.03 13.12 -17.96
CA GLN A 334 5.41 14.49 -18.38
C GLN A 334 4.24 15.32 -18.92
N ASN A 335 3.26 14.68 -19.55
CA ASN A 335 2.07 15.31 -20.10
C ASN A 335 0.82 15.07 -19.22
N SER A 336 0.99 14.54 -18.02
CA SER A 336 -0.13 14.26 -17.10
C SER A 336 -0.45 15.48 -16.25
N GLU A 337 -1.75 15.76 -16.13
CA GLU A 337 -2.28 16.77 -15.21
C GLU A 337 -2.68 16.15 -13.86
N VAL A 338 -2.88 14.82 -13.84
CA VAL A 338 -3.22 14.03 -12.66
C VAL A 338 -2.60 12.63 -12.72
N VAL A 339 -2.14 12.16 -11.56
CA VAL A 339 -1.82 10.75 -11.29
C VAL A 339 -2.85 10.23 -10.29
N PHE A 340 -3.47 9.09 -10.60
CA PHE A 340 -4.37 8.39 -9.69
C PHE A 340 -3.90 6.96 -9.49
N ASN A 341 -4.19 6.41 -8.32
CA ASN A 341 -3.77 5.07 -7.92
C ASN A 341 -4.98 4.29 -7.40
N GLN A 342 -4.81 2.98 -7.25
CA GLN A 342 -5.92 2.13 -6.80
C GLN A 342 -6.04 2.06 -5.27
N HIS A 343 -5.21 2.84 -4.58
CA HIS A 343 -5.35 3.19 -3.17
C HIS A 343 -5.20 4.69 -2.98
N HIS A 344 -5.68 5.21 -1.85
CA HIS A 344 -5.59 6.62 -1.48
C HIS A 344 -6.29 7.58 -2.46
N TRP A 345 -5.80 8.80 -2.56
CA TRP A 345 -6.30 9.89 -3.37
C TRP A 345 -5.30 10.26 -4.48
N PRO A 346 -5.78 10.88 -5.57
CA PRO A 346 -4.90 11.29 -6.65
C PRO A 346 -3.97 12.46 -6.27
N VAL A 347 -2.96 12.69 -7.12
CA VAL A 347 -2.06 13.84 -7.07
C VAL A 347 -2.23 14.66 -8.34
N TRP A 348 -2.42 15.97 -8.19
CA TRP A 348 -2.62 16.89 -9.29
C TRP A 348 -1.47 17.89 -9.43
N GLY A 349 -1.20 18.31 -10.68
CA GLY A 349 -0.19 19.29 -11.02
C GLY A 349 1.19 18.70 -11.23
N ALA A 350 1.84 19.10 -12.33
CA ALA A 350 3.09 18.49 -12.81
C ALA A 350 4.22 18.48 -11.76
N ALA A 351 4.40 19.57 -11.03
CA ALA A 351 5.46 19.66 -10.01
C ALA A 351 5.20 18.70 -8.83
N ASN A 352 3.95 18.61 -8.35
CA ASN A 352 3.56 17.71 -7.27
C ASN A 352 3.70 16.24 -7.69
N ILE A 353 3.29 15.92 -8.93
CA ILE A 353 3.42 14.58 -9.52
C ILE A 353 4.89 14.17 -9.59
N GLN A 354 5.76 15.04 -10.09
CA GLN A 354 7.19 14.77 -10.19
C GLN A 354 7.81 14.53 -8.81
N ASP A 355 7.52 15.39 -7.84
CA ASP A 355 8.04 15.25 -6.47
C ASP A 355 7.53 13.97 -5.79
N PHE A 356 6.22 13.68 -5.90
CA PHE A 356 5.58 12.49 -5.36
C PHE A 356 6.24 11.19 -5.86
N ILE A 357 6.47 11.08 -7.17
CA ILE A 357 7.08 9.88 -7.76
C ILE A 357 8.57 9.81 -7.44
N ALA A 358 9.30 10.93 -7.53
CA ALA A 358 10.73 10.99 -7.27
C ALA A 358 11.06 10.60 -5.84
N LYS A 359 10.29 11.07 -4.84
CA LYS A 359 10.49 10.71 -3.43
C LYS A 359 10.32 9.23 -3.16
N GLN A 360 9.34 8.59 -3.78
CA GLN A 360 9.15 7.14 -3.64
C GLN A 360 10.27 6.36 -4.33
N ARG A 361 10.65 6.74 -5.56
CA ARG A 361 11.80 6.16 -6.26
C ARG A 361 13.06 6.21 -5.40
N ASP A 362 13.40 7.40 -4.93
CA ASP A 362 14.62 7.64 -4.15
C ASP A 362 14.61 6.88 -2.82
N THR A 363 13.44 6.70 -2.21
CA THR A 363 13.29 5.95 -0.97
C THR A 363 13.55 4.46 -1.17
N TYR A 364 12.98 3.82 -2.19
CA TYR A 364 13.26 2.40 -2.48
C TYR A 364 14.71 2.18 -2.88
N GLN A 365 15.27 3.05 -3.73
CA GLN A 365 16.68 2.99 -4.12
C GLN A 365 17.60 3.16 -2.91
N PHE A 366 17.34 4.14 -2.04
CA PHE A 366 18.13 4.37 -0.83
C PHE A 366 18.09 3.17 0.12
N ILE A 367 16.90 2.62 0.39
CA ILE A 367 16.75 1.45 1.26
C ILE A 367 17.56 0.28 0.69
N HIS A 368 17.46 0.02 -0.61
CA HIS A 368 18.22 -1.02 -1.28
C HIS A 368 19.74 -0.80 -1.11
N ASP A 369 20.25 0.33 -1.59
CA ASP A 369 21.68 0.59 -1.69
C ASP A 369 22.34 0.62 -0.30
N GLN A 370 21.69 1.23 0.69
CA GLN A 370 22.20 1.26 2.04
C GLN A 370 22.13 -0.11 2.74
N THR A 371 21.14 -0.94 2.43
CA THR A 371 21.08 -2.32 2.91
C THR A 371 22.25 -3.11 2.34
N VAL A 372 22.44 -3.09 1.03
CA VAL A 372 23.55 -3.80 0.35
C VAL A 372 24.91 -3.31 0.86
N ARG A 373 25.08 -1.99 1.04
CA ARG A 373 26.33 -1.43 1.61
C ARG A 373 26.63 -1.99 2.99
N GLN A 374 25.63 -2.08 3.87
CA GLN A 374 25.81 -2.60 5.23
C GLN A 374 25.97 -4.13 5.24
N MET A 375 25.31 -4.87 4.34
CA MET A 375 25.56 -6.31 4.12
C MET A 375 27.03 -6.56 3.77
N ASN A 376 27.59 -5.79 2.84
CA ASN A 376 29.00 -5.89 2.44
C ASN A 376 29.97 -5.48 3.56
N ALA A 377 29.51 -4.74 4.56
CA ALA A 377 30.25 -4.43 5.78
C ALA A 377 30.10 -5.53 6.85
N GLY A 378 29.38 -6.62 6.58
CA GLY A 378 29.24 -7.78 7.45
C GLY A 378 28.06 -7.74 8.43
N LEU A 379 27.14 -6.75 8.32
CA LEU A 379 25.98 -6.66 9.19
C LEU A 379 24.89 -7.64 8.73
N ASN A 380 24.18 -8.23 9.69
CA ASN A 380 23.01 -9.05 9.41
C ASN A 380 21.71 -8.21 9.27
N ALA A 381 20.62 -8.85 8.81
CA ALA A 381 19.35 -8.18 8.54
C ALA A 381 18.78 -7.42 9.74
N ALA A 382 18.92 -7.94 10.96
CA ALA A 382 18.41 -7.31 12.17
C ALA A 382 19.21 -6.05 12.52
N GLU A 383 20.54 -6.14 12.49
CA GLU A 383 21.45 -5.02 12.73
C GLU A 383 21.22 -3.88 11.74
N ILE A 384 21.10 -4.19 10.45
CA ILE A 384 20.84 -3.19 9.41
C ILE A 384 19.49 -2.53 9.65
N ALA A 385 18.45 -3.30 9.94
CA ALA A 385 17.10 -2.79 10.18
C ALA A 385 17.03 -1.84 11.39
N GLU A 386 17.86 -2.06 12.42
CA GLU A 386 17.94 -1.17 13.58
C GLU A 386 18.76 0.10 13.31
N ASN A 387 19.73 0.03 12.41
CA ASN A 387 20.67 1.13 12.15
C ASN A 387 20.26 2.05 11.01
N LEU A 388 19.58 1.52 9.96
CA LEU A 388 19.26 2.31 8.78
C LEU A 388 18.22 3.39 9.09
N ARG A 389 18.51 4.62 8.68
CA ARG A 389 17.59 5.77 8.75
C ARG A 389 17.53 6.45 7.40
N LEU A 390 16.34 6.90 7.01
CA LEU A 390 16.21 7.74 5.83
C LEU A 390 16.84 9.13 6.09
N PRO A 391 17.40 9.76 5.06
CA PRO A 391 17.82 11.16 5.17
C PRO A 391 16.59 12.06 5.34
N PRO A 392 16.73 13.24 5.98
CA PRO A 392 15.60 14.14 6.23
C PRO A 392 14.80 14.49 4.97
N SER A 393 15.46 14.64 3.82
CA SER A 393 14.81 14.93 2.54
C SER A 393 13.82 13.86 2.06
N LEU A 394 13.92 12.64 2.58
CA LEU A 394 12.99 11.53 2.35
C LEU A 394 12.08 11.31 3.56
N ASP A 395 12.63 11.21 4.77
CA ASP A 395 11.89 10.88 6.00
C ASP A 395 10.76 11.86 6.32
N GLU A 396 10.93 13.11 5.92
CA GLU A 396 9.94 14.17 6.12
C GLU A 396 8.82 14.20 5.08
N HIS A 397 8.98 13.50 3.97
CA HIS A 397 7.96 13.47 2.92
C HIS A 397 6.81 12.52 3.32
N LEU A 398 5.58 13.03 3.26
CA LEU A 398 4.40 12.31 3.79
C LEU A 398 4.10 11.01 3.04
N SER A 399 4.32 10.98 1.71
CA SER A 399 4.04 9.79 0.88
C SER A 399 5.03 8.64 1.06
N VAL A 400 6.13 8.82 1.79
CA VAL A 400 7.10 7.75 2.07
C VAL A 400 7.13 7.35 3.54
N ARG A 401 6.16 7.79 4.34
CA ARG A 401 6.01 7.35 5.72
C ARG A 401 5.48 5.92 5.80
N GLY A 402 5.93 5.21 6.82
CA GLY A 402 5.67 3.80 7.00
C GLY A 402 4.34 3.48 7.67
N TYR A 403 3.22 3.62 6.95
CA TYR A 403 1.89 3.22 7.45
C TYR A 403 1.52 1.79 7.05
N TYR A 404 2.05 1.29 5.93
CA TYR A 404 1.77 -0.05 5.41
C TYR A 404 3.05 -0.90 5.26
N GLY A 405 4.16 -0.29 4.86
CA GLY A 405 5.51 -0.81 4.99
C GLY A 405 6.30 -0.03 6.03
N THR A 406 7.52 -0.45 6.33
CA THR A 406 8.47 0.30 7.16
C THR A 406 9.89 0.12 6.63
N VAL A 407 10.78 1.08 6.92
CA VAL A 407 12.21 0.96 6.59
C VAL A 407 12.77 -0.35 7.14
N ARG A 408 12.47 -0.68 8.40
CA ARG A 408 12.94 -1.92 9.07
C ARG A 408 12.51 -3.19 8.34
N HIS A 409 11.25 -3.26 7.89
CA HIS A 409 10.73 -4.40 7.13
C HIS A 409 11.34 -4.47 5.74
N ASN A 410 11.44 -3.33 5.07
CA ASN A 410 11.97 -3.25 3.71
C ASN A 410 13.46 -3.59 3.66
N VAL A 411 14.25 -3.19 4.66
CA VAL A 411 15.64 -3.65 4.85
C VAL A 411 15.72 -5.18 4.90
N LYS A 412 14.87 -5.82 5.72
CA LYS A 412 14.84 -7.29 5.82
C LYS A 412 14.43 -7.95 4.52
N ALA A 413 13.52 -7.33 3.77
CA ALA A 413 13.11 -7.82 2.46
C ALA A 413 14.26 -7.76 1.45
N VAL A 414 14.98 -6.64 1.39
CA VAL A 414 16.18 -6.49 0.54
C VAL A 414 17.25 -7.51 0.94
N TYR A 415 17.51 -7.67 2.23
CA TYR A 415 18.46 -8.67 2.72
C TYR A 415 18.09 -10.08 2.26
N GLN A 416 16.82 -10.45 2.47
CA GLN A 416 16.31 -11.78 2.09
C GLN A 416 16.37 -12.03 0.58
N ASN A 417 16.18 -11.00 -0.23
CA ASN A 417 16.25 -11.11 -1.68
C ASN A 417 17.64 -11.58 -2.17
N TYR A 418 18.70 -11.33 -1.42
CA TYR A 418 20.08 -11.72 -1.75
C TYR A 418 20.58 -12.92 -0.94
N MET A 419 20.18 -13.03 0.31
CA MET A 419 20.81 -13.95 1.26
C MET A 419 19.87 -15.11 1.68
N GLY A 420 18.59 -15.08 1.31
CA GLY A 420 17.62 -16.13 1.62
C GLY A 420 16.96 -16.02 2.99
#